data_2dedba1b8cd725cf7457dcf87ca9d950
#
_entry.id   2dedba1b8cd725cf7457dcf87ca9d950
#
_cell.length_a   1.000
_cell.length_b   1.000
_cell.length_c   1.000
_cell.angle_alpha   90.00
_cell.angle_beta   90.00
_cell.angle_gamma   90.00
#
_symmetry.space_group_name_H-M   'P 1'
#
loop_
_entity.id
_entity.type
_entity.pdbx_description
1 polymer ?
#
loop_
_entity_poly.entity_id
_entity_poly.type
_entity_poly.pdbx_seq_one_letter_code
_entity_poly.pdbx_strand_id
1 'polypeptide(L)'
;MVTRDDVVEALHGVEDPELGMDIVELGLLYDVEVDGPKVKVIHSLTSMGCPAGPMIQEDIQRVASELPGVEDVQIELTWDPPWTPDLMSDDAKFILGFG
;
A
#
# COMPACT_ATOMS: atom_id res chain seq x y z
N MET A 1 -13.66 -2.69 -16.26
CA MET A 1 -12.94 -1.44 -15.94
C MET A 1 -12.45 -1.48 -14.51
N VAL A 2 -11.18 -1.15 -14.28
CA VAL A 2 -10.61 -1.17 -12.95
C VAL A 2 -11.17 -0.01 -12.12
N THR A 3 -11.46 -0.27 -10.84
CA THR A 3 -11.93 0.74 -9.90
C THR A 3 -10.91 0.92 -8.78
N ARG A 4 -11.07 2.01 -8.01
CA ARG A 4 -10.25 2.24 -6.83
C ARG A 4 -10.34 1.07 -5.86
N ASP A 5 -11.53 0.55 -5.63
CA ASP A 5 -11.74 -0.58 -4.73
C ASP A 5 -11.03 -1.84 -5.22
N ASP A 6 -11.01 -2.08 -6.53
CA ASP A 6 -10.29 -3.21 -7.10
C ASP A 6 -8.80 -3.12 -6.78
N VAL A 7 -8.23 -1.93 -6.88
CA VAL A 7 -6.82 -1.70 -6.59
C VAL A 7 -6.53 -1.89 -5.11
N VAL A 8 -7.35 -1.31 -4.24
CA VAL A 8 -7.19 -1.45 -2.79
C VAL A 8 -7.26 -2.91 -2.38
N GLU A 9 -8.22 -3.64 -2.90
CA GLU A 9 -8.37 -5.07 -2.62
C GLU A 9 -7.12 -5.85 -3.04
N ALA A 10 -6.61 -5.57 -4.23
CA ALA A 10 -5.41 -6.23 -4.73
C ALA A 10 -4.18 -5.93 -3.86
N LEU A 11 -4.10 -4.71 -3.32
CA LEU A 11 -2.97 -4.30 -2.50
C LEU A 11 -2.94 -4.95 -1.12
N HIS A 12 -4.03 -5.59 -0.69
CA HIS A 12 -3.99 -6.47 0.48
C HIS A 12 -3.04 -7.65 0.28
N GLY A 13 -2.65 -7.94 -0.96
CA GLY A 13 -1.64 -8.94 -1.26
C GLY A 13 -0.20 -8.48 -1.11
N VAL A 14 0.01 -7.20 -0.78
CA VAL A 14 1.36 -6.64 -0.60
C VAL A 14 1.65 -6.53 0.88
N GLU A 15 2.66 -7.25 1.35
CA GLU A 15 3.01 -7.28 2.77
C GLU A 15 4.31 -6.52 3.03
N ASP A 16 4.37 -5.88 4.22
CA ASP A 16 5.63 -5.39 4.76
C ASP A 16 6.34 -6.59 5.41
N PRO A 17 7.48 -7.03 4.88
CA PRO A 17 8.15 -8.22 5.41
C PRO A 17 8.69 -8.05 6.83
N GLU A 18 8.89 -6.83 7.28
CA GLU A 18 9.36 -6.58 8.64
C GLU A 18 8.26 -6.76 9.67
N LEU A 19 7.02 -6.46 9.30
CA LEU A 19 5.88 -6.54 10.21
C LEU A 19 4.99 -7.76 9.94
N GLY A 20 5.14 -8.39 8.76
CA GLY A 20 4.37 -9.58 8.39
C GLY A 20 2.91 -9.31 8.15
N MET A 21 2.54 -8.10 7.77
CA MET A 21 1.16 -7.70 7.57
C MET A 21 1.05 -6.83 6.31
N ASP A 22 -0.11 -6.85 5.65
CA ASP A 22 -0.28 -6.11 4.41
C ASP A 22 -0.33 -4.59 4.64
N ILE A 23 0.04 -3.86 3.59
CA ILE A 23 0.20 -2.40 3.67
C ILE A 23 -1.12 -1.67 3.88
N VAL A 24 -2.25 -2.26 3.51
CA VAL A 24 -3.56 -1.63 3.71
C VAL A 24 -3.91 -1.66 5.20
N GLU A 25 -3.76 -2.82 5.83
CA GLU A 25 -4.02 -2.97 7.27
C GLU A 25 -3.05 -2.15 8.12
N LEU A 26 -1.81 -2.00 7.67
CA LEU A 26 -0.81 -1.21 8.37
C LEU A 26 -1.03 0.30 8.24
N GLY A 27 -1.93 0.73 7.33
CA GLY A 27 -2.15 2.15 7.10
C GLY A 27 -1.05 2.80 6.28
N LEU A 28 -0.26 2.02 5.56
CA LEU A 28 0.79 2.54 4.67
C LEU A 28 0.26 2.98 3.31
N LEU A 29 -0.90 2.48 2.91
CA LEU A 29 -1.56 2.91 1.69
C LEU A 29 -2.36 4.18 2.00
N TYR A 30 -1.93 5.31 1.43
CA TYR A 30 -2.56 6.60 1.72
C TYR A 30 -3.66 6.94 0.74
N ASP A 31 -3.46 6.67 -0.54
CA ASP A 31 -4.49 6.94 -1.53
C ASP A 31 -4.25 6.13 -2.80
N VAL A 32 -5.31 5.97 -3.56
CA VAL A 32 -5.28 5.33 -4.88
C VAL A 32 -6.10 6.21 -5.81
N GLU A 33 -5.50 6.61 -6.94
CA GLU A 33 -6.18 7.36 -7.97
C GLU A 33 -6.27 6.49 -9.21
N VAL A 34 -7.46 6.39 -9.79
CA VAL A 34 -7.69 5.62 -11.01
C VAL A 34 -8.24 6.56 -12.08
N ASP A 35 -7.57 6.60 -13.22
CA ASP A 35 -7.98 7.39 -14.36
C ASP A 35 -7.92 6.50 -15.60
N GLY A 36 -9.07 5.86 -15.92
CA GLY A 36 -9.13 4.88 -17.01
C GLY A 36 -8.17 3.73 -16.76
N PRO A 37 -7.23 3.47 -17.68
CA PRO A 37 -6.24 2.39 -17.51
C PRO A 37 -5.04 2.78 -16.64
N LYS A 38 -4.99 4.01 -16.14
CA LYS A 38 -3.87 4.52 -15.34
C LYS A 38 -4.21 4.47 -13.86
N VAL A 39 -3.29 3.94 -13.07
CA VAL A 39 -3.44 3.82 -11.62
C VAL A 39 -2.26 4.52 -10.96
N LYS A 40 -2.55 5.33 -9.94
CA LYS A 40 -1.52 5.95 -9.11
C LYS A 40 -1.73 5.51 -7.67
N VAL A 41 -0.67 4.98 -7.06
CA VAL A 41 -0.68 4.51 -5.68
C VAL A 41 0.20 5.43 -4.86
N ILE A 42 -0.37 6.01 -3.80
CA ILE A 42 0.34 6.89 -2.88
C ILE A 42 0.48 6.15 -1.56
N HIS A 43 1.71 5.94 -1.12
CA HIS A 43 1.97 5.17 0.08
C HIS A 43 3.08 5.80 0.91
N SER A 44 3.21 5.34 2.15
CA SER A 44 4.31 5.70 3.01
C SER A 44 5.04 4.45 3.48
N LEU A 45 6.05 4.63 4.30
CA LEU A 45 6.80 3.56 4.94
C LEU A 45 6.83 3.82 6.44
N THR A 46 7.12 2.78 7.23
CA THR A 46 7.13 2.90 8.69
C THR A 46 8.31 3.75 9.18
N SER A 47 9.39 3.81 8.43
CA SER A 47 10.54 4.66 8.74
C SER A 47 11.31 5.00 7.47
N MET A 48 12.07 6.09 7.51
CA MET A 48 12.87 6.54 6.37
C MET A 48 14.01 5.57 6.03
N GLY A 49 14.45 4.79 6.99
CA GLY A 49 15.50 3.79 6.78
C GLY A 49 14.99 2.38 6.50
N CYS A 50 13.74 2.23 6.12
CA CYS A 50 13.13 0.92 5.90
C CYS A 50 13.79 0.20 4.71
N PRO A 51 14.50 -0.91 4.94
CA PRO A 51 15.15 -1.64 3.84
C PRO A 51 14.17 -2.38 2.95
N ALA A 52 12.93 -2.53 3.40
CA ALA A 52 11.87 -3.19 2.63
C ALA A 52 11.16 -2.26 1.65
N GLY A 53 11.47 -0.96 1.67
CA GLY A 53 10.80 0.03 0.82
C GLY A 53 10.80 -0.34 -0.67
N PRO A 54 11.96 -0.61 -1.27
CA PRO A 54 12.01 -1.00 -2.68
C PRO A 54 11.22 -2.27 -2.98
N MET A 55 11.26 -3.26 -2.08
CA MET A 55 10.52 -4.50 -2.25
C MET A 55 9.01 -4.25 -2.22
N ILE A 56 8.55 -3.41 -1.30
CA ILE A 56 7.14 -3.04 -1.21
C ILE A 56 6.70 -2.36 -2.51
N GLN A 57 7.51 -1.44 -3.02
CA GLN A 57 7.19 -0.73 -4.27
C GLN A 57 7.13 -1.66 -5.46
N GLU A 58 8.05 -2.61 -5.55
CA GLU A 58 8.04 -3.62 -6.61
C GLU A 58 6.78 -4.48 -6.54
N ASP A 59 6.38 -4.88 -5.34
CA ASP A 59 5.17 -5.68 -5.14
C ASP A 59 3.92 -4.90 -5.51
N ILE A 60 3.84 -3.61 -5.14
CA ILE A 60 2.73 -2.76 -5.54
C ILE A 60 2.63 -2.68 -7.06
N GLN A 61 3.77 -2.44 -7.71
CA GLN A 61 3.83 -2.35 -9.17
C GLN A 61 3.33 -3.64 -9.82
N ARG A 62 3.81 -4.78 -9.34
CA ARG A 62 3.44 -6.08 -9.87
C ARG A 62 1.94 -6.37 -9.69
N VAL A 63 1.46 -6.22 -8.47
CA VAL A 63 0.08 -6.56 -8.12
C VAL A 63 -0.90 -5.65 -8.86
N ALA A 64 -0.65 -4.34 -8.87
CA ALA A 64 -1.54 -3.41 -9.54
C ALA A 64 -1.53 -3.60 -11.07
N SER A 65 -0.36 -3.87 -11.64
CA SER A 65 -0.25 -4.05 -13.10
C SER A 65 -0.91 -5.34 -13.60
N GLU A 66 -1.10 -6.32 -12.73
CA GLU A 66 -1.77 -7.57 -13.09
C GLU A 66 -3.30 -7.45 -13.15
N LEU A 67 -3.86 -6.36 -12.66
CA LEU A 67 -5.31 -6.16 -12.68
C LEU A 67 -5.80 -5.95 -14.12
N PRO A 68 -6.91 -6.58 -14.49
CA PRO A 68 -7.48 -6.37 -15.83
C PRO A 68 -7.83 -4.91 -16.08
N GLY A 69 -7.41 -4.40 -17.22
CA GLY A 69 -7.69 -3.03 -17.62
C GLY A 69 -6.64 -2.00 -17.17
N VAL A 70 -5.64 -2.41 -16.41
CA VAL A 70 -4.55 -1.51 -16.02
C VAL A 70 -3.44 -1.56 -17.06
N GLU A 71 -3.04 -0.39 -17.57
CA GLU A 71 -1.96 -0.27 -18.55
C GLU A 71 -0.76 0.48 -18.00
N ASP A 72 -0.96 1.33 -16.97
CA ASP A 72 0.12 2.10 -16.38
C ASP A 72 -0.08 2.20 -14.87
N VAL A 73 1.00 2.03 -14.12
CA VAL A 73 1.00 2.15 -12.66
C VAL A 73 2.09 3.12 -12.26
N GLN A 74 1.69 4.17 -11.52
CA GLN A 74 2.62 5.12 -10.92
C GLN A 74 2.59 4.93 -9.41
N ILE A 75 3.75 5.01 -8.78
CA ILE A 75 3.88 4.84 -7.34
C ILE A 75 4.56 6.08 -6.78
N GLU A 76 3.92 6.71 -5.81
CA GLU A 76 4.43 7.88 -5.14
C GLU A 76 4.64 7.57 -3.66
N LEU A 77 5.87 7.77 -3.17
CA LEU A 77 6.18 7.67 -1.76
C LEU A 77 6.01 9.05 -1.12
N THR A 78 5.29 9.11 -0.01
CA THR A 78 5.10 10.36 0.72
C THR A 78 5.39 10.15 2.22
N TRP A 79 5.89 11.20 2.86
CA TRP A 79 6.11 11.23 4.30
C TRP A 79 5.14 12.21 4.99
N ASP A 80 4.14 12.69 4.26
CA ASP A 80 3.18 13.66 4.76
C ASP A 80 1.74 13.18 4.51
N PRO A 81 0.97 12.86 5.55
CA PRO A 81 1.37 12.90 6.97
C PRO A 81 2.35 11.77 7.30
N PRO A 82 3.19 11.93 8.33
CA PRO A 82 4.09 10.85 8.73
C PRO A 82 3.30 9.66 9.26
N TRP A 83 3.74 8.47 8.92
CA TRP A 83 3.08 7.26 9.37
C TRP A 83 3.26 7.08 10.88
N THR A 84 2.18 6.68 11.55
CA THR A 84 2.19 6.29 12.96
C THR A 84 1.35 5.03 13.14
N PRO A 85 1.54 4.28 14.25
CA PRO A 85 0.70 3.11 14.53
C PRO A 85 -0.80 3.41 14.60
N ASP A 86 -1.18 4.66 14.86
CA ASP A 86 -2.59 5.07 14.88
C ASP A 86 -3.26 4.92 13.52
N LEU A 87 -2.49 4.87 12.44
CA LEU A 87 -3.02 4.70 11.09
C LEU A 87 -3.36 3.24 10.77
N MET A 88 -2.92 2.31 11.61
CA MET A 88 -3.26 0.88 11.43
C MET A 88 -4.75 0.65 11.62
N SER A 89 -5.27 -0.41 10.97
CA SER A 89 -6.60 -0.90 11.28
C SER A 89 -6.66 -1.42 12.73
N ASP A 90 -7.86 -1.53 13.28
CA ASP A 90 -8.04 -2.05 14.63
C ASP A 90 -7.50 -3.47 14.75
N ASP A 91 -7.73 -4.30 13.73
CA ASP A 91 -7.22 -5.67 13.70
C ASP A 91 -5.70 -5.69 13.72
N ALA A 92 -5.06 -4.82 12.94
CA ALA A 92 -3.61 -4.75 12.89
C ALA A 92 -3.03 -4.33 14.23
N LYS A 93 -3.63 -3.33 14.87
CA LYS A 93 -3.22 -2.88 16.20
C LYS A 93 -3.28 -4.01 17.21
N PHE A 94 -4.35 -4.78 17.18
CA PHE A 94 -4.55 -5.91 18.10
C PHE A 94 -3.50 -6.99 17.86
N ILE A 95 -3.29 -7.38 16.61
CA ILE A 95 -2.36 -8.46 16.26
C ILE A 95 -0.92 -8.09 16.61
N LEU A 96 -0.54 -6.82 16.37
CA LEU A 96 0.83 -6.35 16.61
C LEU A 96 1.06 -5.81 18.02
N GLY A 97 0.01 -5.77 18.85
CA GLY A 97 0.14 -5.37 20.25
C GLY A 97 0.08 -3.87 20.52
N PHE A 98 -0.45 -3.08 19.61
CA PHE A 98 -0.61 -1.63 19.78
C PHE A 98 -1.97 -1.21 20.32
N GLY A 99 -2.92 -2.14 20.42
CA GLY A 99 -4.29 -1.83 20.81
C GLY A 99 -4.61 -2.02 22.25
#